data_c2c03ec06b5ce95c0622444f6af2336b
#
_entry.id   c2c03ec06b5ce95c0622444f6af2336b
#
_cell.length_a   1.000
_cell.length_b   1.000
_cell.length_c   1.000
_cell.angle_alpha   90.00
_cell.angle_beta   90.00
_cell.angle_gamma   90.00
#
_symmetry.space_group_name_H-M   'P 1'
#
loop_
_entity.id
_entity.type
_entity.pdbx_description
1 polymer ?
#
loop_
_entity_poly.entity_id
_entity_poly.type
_entity_poly.pdbx_seq_one_letter_code
_entity_poly.pdbx_strand_id
1 'polypeptide(L)'
;KVVYHGPVEQAEAAVTEFVAGKPITQAELPVKGTKIAYADNSAYSKVSYTNDVAPIFQAKCVECHQPNGIAPQMLYWNSYEQVKNFSPMIREAIRTDRMPPWDVDAHVGKFKDDKSLSGDQIKTLINWIEAGAPRGDGPDKLAEVKHVAPEWPLGKPDLVVDIPAYDVPAAGVVEYQLPAVKSPLTNRKQ
;
A
#
# COMPACT_ATOMS: atom_id res chain seq x y z
N LYS A 1 29.11 5.52 -16.07
CA LYS A 1 29.96 4.38 -16.46
C LYS A 1 30.69 3.87 -15.24
N VAL A 2 30.62 2.57 -14.94
CA VAL A 2 31.42 1.95 -13.87
C VAL A 2 32.87 1.89 -14.38
N VAL A 3 33.80 2.38 -13.58
CA VAL A 3 35.24 2.43 -13.94
C VAL A 3 36.07 1.46 -13.12
N TYR A 4 35.55 0.95 -12.03
CA TYR A 4 36.18 -0.05 -11.18
C TYR A 4 35.11 -1.01 -10.61
N HIS A 5 35.41 -2.28 -10.55
CA HIS A 5 34.61 -3.32 -9.91
C HIS A 5 35.56 -4.27 -9.17
N GLY A 6 35.51 -4.22 -7.82
CA GLY A 6 36.40 -5.00 -6.98
C GLY A 6 36.23 -4.70 -5.48
N PRO A 7 37.08 -5.28 -4.62
CA PRO A 7 37.10 -5.04 -3.20
C PRO A 7 37.38 -3.56 -2.87
N VAL A 8 36.68 -3.01 -1.90
CA VAL A 8 36.80 -1.61 -1.51
C VAL A 8 38.22 -1.25 -1.02
N GLU A 9 38.90 -2.20 -0.40
CA GLU A 9 40.27 -2.06 0.12
C GLU A 9 41.31 -1.85 -0.99
N GLN A 10 40.96 -2.21 -2.23
CA GLN A 10 41.84 -2.08 -3.40
C GLN A 10 41.37 -1.00 -4.38
N ALA A 11 40.31 -0.26 -4.00
CA ALA A 11 39.75 0.79 -4.85
C ALA A 11 40.65 2.04 -4.92
N GLU A 12 41.52 2.29 -3.93
CA GLU A 12 42.35 3.50 -3.86
C GLU A 12 43.24 3.71 -5.05
N ALA A 13 43.89 2.62 -5.52
CA ALA A 13 44.76 2.68 -6.70
C ALA A 13 43.96 3.07 -7.96
N ALA A 14 42.79 2.44 -8.15
CA ALA A 14 41.91 2.72 -9.28
C ALA A 14 41.34 4.16 -9.24
N VAL A 15 41.01 4.66 -8.05
CA VAL A 15 40.55 6.04 -7.87
C VAL A 15 41.69 7.02 -8.19
N THR A 16 42.90 6.75 -7.73
CA THR A 16 44.08 7.60 -7.98
C THR A 16 44.39 7.68 -9.47
N GLU A 17 44.38 6.55 -10.16
CA GLU A 17 44.59 6.48 -11.62
C GLU A 17 43.49 7.22 -12.38
N PHE A 18 42.23 7.06 -11.96
CA PHE A 18 41.08 7.74 -12.57
C PHE A 18 41.15 9.26 -12.42
N VAL A 19 41.44 9.74 -11.22
CA VAL A 19 41.58 11.19 -10.95
C VAL A 19 42.77 11.79 -11.72
N ALA A 20 43.86 11.03 -11.89
CA ALA A 20 45.01 11.44 -12.71
C ALA A 20 44.77 11.35 -14.22
N GLY A 21 43.59 10.96 -14.67
CA GLY A 21 43.27 10.77 -16.10
C GLY A 21 44.01 9.63 -16.75
N LYS A 22 44.55 8.70 -15.95
CA LYS A 22 45.30 7.51 -16.46
C LYS A 22 44.35 6.33 -16.71
N PRO A 23 44.72 5.39 -17.59
CA PRO A 23 44.01 4.12 -17.69
C PRO A 23 44.08 3.37 -16.37
N ILE A 24 42.93 2.80 -15.94
CA ILE A 24 42.86 2.00 -14.72
C ILE A 24 43.49 0.64 -15.00
N THR A 25 44.57 0.36 -14.28
CA THR A 25 45.40 -0.86 -14.55
C THR A 25 44.66 -2.13 -14.13
N GLN A 26 43.85 -2.07 -13.05
CA GLN A 26 43.07 -3.18 -12.56
C GLN A 26 41.60 -2.72 -12.39
N ALA A 27 40.88 -2.64 -13.50
CA ALA A 27 39.50 -2.20 -13.52
C ALA A 27 38.53 -3.23 -12.93
N GLU A 28 38.89 -4.50 -12.92
CA GLU A 28 38.06 -5.58 -12.40
C GLU A 28 38.90 -6.55 -11.57
N LEU A 29 38.48 -6.78 -10.35
CA LEU A 29 39.12 -7.69 -9.40
C LEU A 29 38.08 -8.64 -8.78
N PRO A 30 38.46 -9.91 -8.54
CA PRO A 30 37.54 -10.85 -7.89
C PRO A 30 37.20 -10.40 -6.46
N VAL A 31 35.92 -10.34 -6.14
CA VAL A 31 35.42 -9.99 -4.82
C VAL A 31 35.20 -11.27 -4.02
N LYS A 32 35.84 -11.38 -2.86
CA LYS A 32 35.50 -12.39 -1.86
C LYS A 32 34.36 -11.88 -1.02
N GLY A 33 33.23 -12.54 -1.09
CA GLY A 33 32.05 -12.20 -0.31
C GLY A 33 31.24 -13.43 0.06
N THR A 34 30.35 -13.30 1.03
CA THR A 34 29.37 -14.33 1.33
C THR A 34 28.28 -14.29 0.28
N LYS A 35 27.98 -15.44 -0.32
CA LYS A 35 26.86 -15.55 -1.26
C LYS A 35 25.56 -15.17 -0.53
N ILE A 36 24.85 -14.18 -1.05
CA ILE A 36 23.54 -13.82 -0.53
C ILE A 36 22.58 -14.98 -0.83
N ALA A 37 22.08 -15.62 0.22
CA ALA A 37 21.01 -16.58 0.10
C ALA A 37 19.68 -15.80 0.02
N TYR A 38 19.07 -15.81 -1.15
CA TYR A 38 17.72 -15.27 -1.31
C TYR A 38 16.73 -16.20 -0.59
N ALA A 39 15.68 -15.62 0.00
CA ALA A 39 14.61 -16.41 0.58
C ALA A 39 14.00 -17.33 -0.49
N ASP A 40 13.71 -18.56 -0.10
CA ASP A 40 12.98 -19.49 -0.98
C ASP A 40 11.53 -19.03 -1.10
N ASN A 41 11.17 -18.55 -2.27
CA ASN A 41 9.82 -18.11 -2.61
C ASN A 41 9.01 -19.20 -3.35
N SER A 42 9.48 -20.45 -3.36
CA SER A 42 8.81 -21.55 -4.06
C SER A 42 7.36 -21.76 -3.58
N ALA A 43 7.07 -21.50 -2.32
CA ALA A 43 5.71 -21.55 -1.75
C ALA A 43 4.73 -20.58 -2.44
N TYR A 44 5.23 -19.50 -3.05
CA TYR A 44 4.43 -18.50 -3.74
C TYR A 44 4.42 -18.66 -5.26
N SER A 45 5.09 -19.66 -5.82
CA SER A 45 5.16 -19.88 -7.27
C SER A 45 3.81 -20.19 -7.93
N LYS A 46 2.84 -20.62 -7.14
CA LYS A 46 1.47 -20.97 -7.59
C LYS A 46 0.40 -19.96 -7.14
N VAL A 47 0.82 -18.83 -6.57
CA VAL A 47 -0.12 -17.80 -6.10
C VAL A 47 -0.92 -17.25 -7.27
N SER A 48 -2.24 -17.21 -7.13
CA SER A 48 -3.18 -16.70 -8.13
C SER A 48 -4.09 -15.63 -7.52
N TYR A 49 -4.61 -14.76 -8.39
CA TYR A 49 -5.61 -13.79 -7.94
C TYR A 49 -6.84 -14.45 -7.34
N THR A 50 -7.43 -15.42 -8.06
CA THR A 50 -8.71 -16.00 -7.69
C THR A 50 -8.70 -16.69 -6.32
N ASN A 51 -7.62 -17.43 -6.02
CA ASN A 51 -7.56 -18.24 -4.82
C ASN A 51 -6.91 -17.53 -3.63
N ASP A 52 -5.92 -16.67 -3.89
CA ASP A 52 -5.03 -16.17 -2.85
C ASP A 52 -5.18 -14.65 -2.63
N VAL A 53 -5.30 -13.88 -3.72
CA VAL A 53 -5.29 -12.42 -3.68
C VAL A 53 -6.66 -11.82 -3.44
N ALA A 54 -7.69 -12.28 -4.19
CA ALA A 54 -9.05 -11.74 -4.06
C ALA A 54 -9.61 -11.84 -2.63
N PRO A 55 -9.40 -12.94 -1.86
CA PRO A 55 -9.80 -12.99 -0.46
C PRO A 55 -9.13 -11.93 0.43
N ILE A 56 -7.85 -11.63 0.18
CA ILE A 56 -7.14 -10.58 0.91
C ILE A 56 -7.74 -9.21 0.59
N PHE A 57 -8.01 -8.94 -0.70
CA PHE A 57 -8.64 -7.69 -1.12
C PHE A 57 -10.02 -7.52 -0.51
N GLN A 58 -10.85 -8.56 -0.49
CA GLN A 58 -12.17 -8.53 0.15
C GLN A 58 -12.08 -8.19 1.64
N ALA A 59 -11.12 -8.77 2.34
CA ALA A 59 -11.00 -8.61 3.79
C ALA A 59 -10.33 -7.29 4.23
N LYS A 60 -9.40 -6.75 3.43
CA LYS A 60 -8.50 -5.68 3.86
C LYS A 60 -8.54 -4.41 3.02
N CYS A 61 -9.04 -4.47 1.78
CA CYS A 61 -8.96 -3.36 0.84
C CYS A 61 -10.33 -2.80 0.43
N VAL A 62 -11.27 -3.68 0.09
CA VAL A 62 -12.55 -3.31 -0.50
C VAL A 62 -13.40 -2.42 0.41
N GLU A 63 -13.32 -2.56 1.72
CA GLU A 63 -14.07 -1.72 2.66
C GLU A 63 -13.90 -0.22 2.38
N CYS A 64 -12.67 0.20 2.07
CA CYS A 64 -12.36 1.58 1.71
C CYS A 64 -12.43 1.82 0.20
N HIS A 65 -12.04 0.83 -0.60
CA HIS A 65 -11.91 0.90 -2.05
C HIS A 65 -13.17 0.38 -2.77
N GLN A 66 -14.30 0.99 -2.50
CA GLN A 66 -15.61 0.67 -3.05
C GLN A 66 -16.48 1.93 -3.22
N PRO A 67 -17.59 1.89 -3.98
CA PRO A 67 -18.54 3.00 -4.05
C PRO A 67 -19.01 3.43 -2.65
N ASN A 68 -19.07 4.73 -2.41
CA ASN A 68 -19.31 5.39 -1.12
C ASN A 68 -18.25 5.08 -0.04
N GLY A 69 -17.16 4.38 -0.40
CA GLY A 69 -15.98 4.24 0.44
C GLY A 69 -15.12 5.50 0.43
N ILE A 70 -14.10 5.53 1.29
CA ILE A 70 -13.21 6.69 1.44
C ILE A 70 -12.21 6.84 0.28
N ALA A 71 -11.91 5.76 -0.45
CA ALA A 71 -10.95 5.79 -1.55
C ALA A 71 -11.51 6.49 -2.80
N PRO A 72 -10.64 7.14 -3.61
CA PRO A 72 -11.05 7.71 -4.88
C PRO A 72 -11.68 6.69 -5.83
N GLN A 73 -12.66 7.10 -6.62
CA GLN A 73 -13.40 6.21 -7.52
C GLN A 73 -12.50 5.40 -8.46
N MET A 74 -11.40 5.98 -8.94
CA MET A 74 -10.46 5.27 -9.83
C MET A 74 -9.76 4.08 -9.15
N LEU A 75 -9.80 4.00 -7.83
CA LEU A 75 -9.17 2.94 -7.02
C LEU A 75 -10.20 2.00 -6.39
N TYR A 76 -11.36 1.81 -7.00
CA TYR A 76 -12.30 0.80 -6.52
C TYR A 76 -11.86 -0.60 -6.96
N TRP A 77 -11.65 -1.48 -6.00
CA TRP A 77 -11.19 -2.85 -6.25
C TRP A 77 -12.38 -3.79 -6.45
N ASN A 78 -12.98 -3.75 -7.63
CA ASN A 78 -14.16 -4.52 -7.96
C ASN A 78 -13.94 -5.58 -9.05
N SER A 79 -12.70 -5.78 -9.51
CA SER A 79 -12.38 -6.80 -10.50
C SER A 79 -10.88 -7.10 -10.55
N TYR A 80 -10.56 -8.28 -11.08
CA TYR A 80 -9.19 -8.68 -11.39
C TYR A 80 -8.45 -7.65 -12.24
N GLU A 81 -9.08 -7.16 -13.29
CA GLU A 81 -8.47 -6.23 -14.23
C GLU A 81 -8.05 -4.93 -13.53
N GLN A 82 -8.88 -4.42 -12.64
CA GLN A 82 -8.52 -3.24 -11.88
C GLN A 82 -7.32 -3.51 -10.96
N VAL A 83 -7.37 -4.58 -10.18
CA VAL A 83 -6.28 -4.93 -9.26
C VAL A 83 -4.98 -5.15 -10.04
N LYS A 84 -5.03 -5.83 -11.19
CA LYS A 84 -3.88 -6.07 -12.05
C LYS A 84 -3.31 -4.78 -12.63
N ASN A 85 -4.16 -3.91 -13.18
CA ASN A 85 -3.72 -2.66 -13.80
C ASN A 85 -3.02 -1.72 -12.81
N PHE A 86 -3.43 -1.74 -11.55
CA PHE A 86 -2.83 -0.96 -10.48
C PHE A 86 -1.77 -1.72 -9.67
N SER A 87 -1.44 -2.94 -10.06
CA SER A 87 -0.52 -3.80 -9.29
C SER A 87 0.85 -3.16 -8.99
N PRO A 88 1.50 -2.38 -9.87
CA PRO A 88 2.76 -1.70 -9.53
C PRO A 88 2.57 -0.67 -8.40
N MET A 89 1.47 0.08 -8.41
CA MET A 89 1.16 1.07 -7.38
C MET A 89 0.77 0.39 -6.06
N ILE A 90 0.01 -0.69 -6.13
CA ILE A 90 -0.34 -1.52 -4.97
C ILE A 90 0.92 -2.06 -4.30
N ARG A 91 1.86 -2.61 -5.11
CA ARG A 91 3.15 -3.11 -4.63
C ARG A 91 3.93 -2.04 -3.88
N GLU A 92 4.02 -0.87 -4.45
CA GLU A 92 4.74 0.27 -3.86
C GLU A 92 4.05 0.70 -2.56
N ALA A 93 2.72 0.87 -2.56
CA ALA A 93 1.97 1.29 -1.39
C ALA A 93 2.07 0.30 -0.21
N ILE A 94 2.10 -1.01 -0.48
CA ILE A 94 2.31 -2.05 0.53
C ILE A 94 3.75 -2.03 1.04
N ARG A 95 4.75 -1.90 0.16
CA ARG A 95 6.17 -1.89 0.56
C ARG A 95 6.59 -0.66 1.35
N THR A 96 5.89 0.43 1.16
CA THR A 96 6.13 1.70 1.90
C THR A 96 5.19 1.89 3.08
N ASP A 97 4.43 0.83 3.41
CA ASP A 97 3.49 0.79 4.54
C ASP A 97 2.42 1.89 4.51
N ARG A 98 2.10 2.40 3.29
CA ARG A 98 1.04 3.40 3.09
C ARG A 98 -0.35 2.80 3.00
N MET A 99 -0.44 1.48 2.70
CA MET A 99 -1.71 0.75 2.58
C MET A 99 -1.59 -0.67 3.16
N PRO A 100 -2.58 -1.07 3.96
CA PRO A 100 -3.68 -0.27 4.53
C PRO A 100 -3.18 0.89 5.41
N PRO A 101 -3.90 2.02 5.53
CA PRO A 101 -3.50 3.15 6.39
C PRO A 101 -3.77 2.80 7.87
N TRP A 102 -2.94 1.95 8.42
CA TRP A 102 -3.05 1.39 9.75
C TRP A 102 -1.71 1.48 10.47
N ASP A 103 -1.48 2.62 11.14
CA ASP A 103 -0.20 2.97 11.78
C ASP A 103 -0.04 2.37 13.19
N VAL A 104 -0.86 1.40 13.54
CA VAL A 104 -0.82 0.77 14.87
C VAL A 104 0.20 -0.35 14.87
N ASP A 105 1.13 -0.31 15.84
CA ASP A 105 2.11 -1.38 16.03
C ASP A 105 1.44 -2.67 16.49
N ALA A 106 1.49 -3.69 15.64
CA ALA A 106 0.91 -5.01 15.91
C ALA A 106 1.53 -5.73 17.12
N HIS A 107 2.71 -5.28 17.60
CA HIS A 107 3.38 -5.83 18.78
C HIS A 107 2.89 -5.19 20.08
N VAL A 108 2.13 -4.09 20.00
CA VAL A 108 1.64 -3.33 21.14
C VAL A 108 0.12 -3.43 21.25
N GLY A 109 -0.35 -4.45 21.94
CA GLY A 109 -1.77 -4.64 22.19
C GLY A 109 -2.54 -5.38 21.10
N LYS A 110 -3.87 -5.42 21.27
CA LYS A 110 -4.81 -5.99 20.30
C LYS A 110 -5.88 -4.95 20.01
N PHE A 111 -6.14 -4.72 18.76
CA PHE A 111 -7.10 -3.74 18.32
C PHE A 111 -8.30 -4.41 17.66
N LYS A 112 -9.48 -3.87 17.92
CA LYS A 112 -10.71 -4.28 17.24
C LYS A 112 -10.59 -3.85 15.76
N ASP A 113 -11.06 -4.70 14.86
CA ASP A 113 -11.11 -4.43 13.41
C ASP A 113 -9.74 -4.08 12.79
N ASP A 114 -8.69 -4.78 13.24
CA ASP A 114 -7.33 -4.63 12.73
C ASP A 114 -7.27 -4.74 11.20
N LYS A 115 -6.85 -3.66 10.55
CA LYS A 115 -6.74 -3.54 9.09
C LYS A 115 -5.35 -3.92 8.57
N SER A 116 -4.37 -4.14 9.45
CA SER A 116 -3.01 -4.50 9.01
C SER A 116 -2.98 -5.76 8.14
N LEU A 117 -1.98 -5.84 7.29
CA LEU A 117 -1.66 -7.06 6.56
C LEU A 117 -0.69 -7.91 7.39
N SER A 118 -0.95 -9.20 7.47
CA SER A 118 0.04 -10.13 8.02
C SER A 118 1.26 -10.24 7.09
N GLY A 119 2.41 -10.64 7.63
CA GLY A 119 3.61 -10.86 6.83
C GLY A 119 3.39 -11.84 5.66
N ASP A 120 2.54 -12.86 5.85
CA ASP A 120 2.22 -13.82 4.77
C ASP A 120 1.29 -13.19 3.72
N GLN A 121 0.35 -12.34 4.12
CA GLN A 121 -0.49 -11.59 3.17
C GLN A 121 0.36 -10.63 2.32
N ILE A 122 1.30 -9.92 2.96
CA ILE A 122 2.26 -9.05 2.25
C ILE A 122 3.07 -9.86 1.23
N LYS A 123 3.66 -10.99 1.65
CA LYS A 123 4.42 -11.87 0.77
C LYS A 123 3.56 -12.40 -0.39
N THR A 124 2.34 -12.84 -0.11
CA THR A 124 1.39 -13.31 -1.13
C THR A 124 1.14 -12.25 -2.18
N LEU A 125 0.78 -11.04 -1.77
CA LEU A 125 0.49 -9.92 -2.67
C LEU A 125 1.74 -9.53 -3.50
N ILE A 126 2.88 -9.35 -2.87
CA ILE A 126 4.11 -8.94 -3.54
C ILE A 126 4.57 -10.00 -4.54
N ASN A 127 4.64 -11.28 -4.14
CA ASN A 127 5.07 -12.35 -5.03
C ASN A 127 4.08 -12.56 -6.19
N TRP A 128 2.78 -12.42 -5.97
CA TRP A 128 1.79 -12.45 -7.03
C TRP A 128 2.02 -11.36 -8.07
N ILE A 129 2.28 -10.12 -7.63
CA ILE A 129 2.57 -8.99 -8.52
C ILE A 129 3.87 -9.24 -9.30
N GLU A 130 4.92 -9.68 -8.63
CA GLU A 130 6.23 -9.97 -9.23
C GLU A 130 6.19 -11.15 -10.21
N ALA A 131 5.25 -12.07 -10.02
CA ALA A 131 4.98 -13.16 -10.99
C ALA A 131 4.14 -12.73 -12.21
N GLY A 132 3.85 -11.43 -12.36
CA GLY A 132 3.06 -10.91 -13.48
C GLY A 132 1.55 -10.92 -13.24
N ALA A 133 1.15 -11.02 -11.99
CA ALA A 133 -0.24 -10.98 -11.54
C ALA A 133 -1.15 -12.05 -12.20
N PRO A 134 -0.81 -13.34 -12.12
CA PRO A 134 -1.61 -14.38 -12.77
C PRO A 134 -3.03 -14.45 -12.19
N ARG A 135 -4.03 -14.59 -13.09
CA ARG A 135 -5.44 -14.61 -12.70
C ARG A 135 -5.81 -15.86 -11.93
N GLY A 136 -5.37 -17.01 -12.40
CA GLY A 136 -5.87 -18.31 -11.94
C GLY A 136 -7.24 -18.65 -12.53
N ASP A 137 -7.71 -19.85 -12.21
CA ASP A 137 -8.98 -20.38 -12.70
C ASP A 137 -10.13 -20.01 -11.75
N GLY A 138 -11.34 -19.97 -12.32
CA GLY A 138 -12.57 -19.72 -11.57
C GLY A 138 -13.12 -18.30 -11.70
N PRO A 139 -14.20 -18.01 -10.97
CA PRO A 139 -14.89 -16.73 -11.04
C PRO A 139 -14.09 -15.61 -10.39
N ASP A 140 -14.35 -14.38 -10.82
CA ASP A 140 -13.78 -13.18 -10.18
C ASP A 140 -14.63 -12.80 -8.96
N LYS A 141 -14.18 -13.21 -7.79
CA LYS A 141 -14.90 -12.98 -6.53
C LYS A 141 -15.13 -11.50 -6.20
N LEU A 142 -14.28 -10.61 -6.68
CA LEU A 142 -14.50 -9.17 -6.49
C LEU A 142 -15.58 -8.64 -7.42
N ALA A 143 -15.71 -9.20 -8.64
CA ALA A 143 -16.73 -8.78 -9.59
C ALA A 143 -18.13 -9.34 -9.25
N GLU A 144 -18.19 -10.49 -8.58
CA GLU A 144 -19.46 -11.12 -8.21
C GLU A 144 -20.19 -10.42 -7.06
N VAL A 145 -19.45 -9.74 -6.20
CA VAL A 145 -20.00 -9.07 -5.01
C VAL A 145 -20.09 -7.58 -5.26
N LYS A 146 -21.30 -7.02 -5.15
CA LYS A 146 -21.47 -5.56 -5.15
C LYS A 146 -21.09 -5.04 -3.78
N HIS A 147 -19.87 -4.50 -3.70
CA HIS A 147 -19.42 -3.78 -2.50
C HIS A 147 -19.87 -2.33 -2.61
N VAL A 148 -20.67 -1.87 -1.68
CA VAL A 148 -21.09 -0.48 -1.55
C VAL A 148 -21.12 -0.15 -0.06
N ALA A 149 -20.29 0.80 0.34
CA ALA A 149 -20.29 1.26 1.72
C ALA A 149 -21.67 1.86 2.07
N PRO A 150 -22.24 1.57 3.24
CA PRO A 150 -23.48 2.21 3.68
C PRO A 150 -23.23 3.71 3.88
N GLU A 151 -24.23 4.51 3.56
CA GLU A 151 -24.21 5.97 3.80
C GLU A 151 -23.90 6.29 5.27
N TRP A 152 -24.45 5.48 6.17
CA TRP A 152 -24.27 5.61 7.60
C TRP A 152 -23.76 4.29 8.20
N PRO A 153 -22.44 4.11 8.35
CA PRO A 153 -21.87 2.84 8.84
C PRO A 153 -22.32 2.41 10.23
N LEU A 154 -22.69 3.36 11.08
CA LEU A 154 -23.19 3.10 12.44
C LEU A 154 -24.73 3.11 12.54
N GLY A 155 -25.43 3.10 11.40
CA GLY A 155 -26.86 3.28 11.31
C GLY A 155 -27.25 4.75 11.17
N LYS A 156 -28.49 4.99 10.72
CA LYS A 156 -29.00 6.35 10.51
C LYS A 156 -28.90 7.16 11.81
N PRO A 157 -28.28 8.36 11.77
CA PRO A 157 -28.16 9.19 12.97
C PRO A 157 -29.53 9.73 13.42
N ASP A 158 -29.72 9.93 14.72
CA ASP A 158 -30.91 10.57 15.28
C ASP A 158 -31.07 12.02 14.83
N LEU A 159 -29.94 12.68 14.54
CA LEU A 159 -29.90 14.09 14.13
C LEU A 159 -28.74 14.34 13.20
N VAL A 160 -29.02 14.98 12.08
CA VAL A 160 -28.02 15.56 11.18
C VAL A 160 -28.08 17.07 11.35
N VAL A 161 -26.92 17.69 11.55
CA VAL A 161 -26.80 19.14 11.69
C VAL A 161 -25.99 19.65 10.52
N ASP A 162 -26.61 20.46 9.68
CA ASP A 162 -25.93 21.15 8.58
C ASP A 162 -25.17 22.37 9.12
N ILE A 163 -23.88 22.42 8.81
CA ILE A 163 -23.05 23.59 9.07
C ILE A 163 -22.96 24.47 7.82
N PRO A 164 -22.91 25.81 7.97
CA PRO A 164 -22.77 26.70 6.82
C PRO A 164 -21.48 26.40 6.04
N ALA A 165 -21.57 26.49 4.72
CA ALA A 165 -20.41 26.37 3.86
C ALA A 165 -19.38 27.47 4.18
N TYR A 166 -18.11 27.11 4.10
CA TYR A 166 -16.99 28.02 4.27
C TYR A 166 -16.08 27.97 3.03
N ASP A 167 -15.80 29.12 2.47
CA ASP A 167 -14.89 29.23 1.33
C ASP A 167 -13.43 29.15 1.80
N VAL A 168 -12.80 28.02 1.55
CA VAL A 168 -11.39 27.79 1.90
C VAL A 168 -10.52 28.57 0.92
N PRO A 169 -9.66 29.50 1.39
CA PRO A 169 -8.75 30.23 0.52
C PRO A 169 -7.75 29.28 -0.15
N ALA A 170 -7.37 29.63 -1.39
CA ALA A 170 -6.45 28.79 -2.18
C ALA A 170 -5.02 28.71 -1.60
N ALA A 171 -4.65 29.65 -0.73
CA ALA A 171 -3.35 29.70 -0.07
C ALA A 171 -3.45 30.40 1.29
N GLY A 172 -2.51 30.10 2.18
CA GLY A 172 -2.46 30.66 3.53
C GLY A 172 -2.93 29.68 4.62
N VAL A 173 -3.00 30.18 5.85
CA VAL A 173 -3.48 29.42 7.00
C VAL A 173 -5.00 29.59 7.11
N VAL A 174 -5.71 28.50 7.26
CA VAL A 174 -7.15 28.52 7.56
C VAL A 174 -7.32 28.39 9.06
N GLU A 175 -7.85 29.43 9.67
CA GLU A 175 -8.19 29.43 11.09
C GLU A 175 -9.33 28.46 11.39
N TYR A 176 -9.38 27.94 12.63
CA TYR A 176 -10.47 27.06 13.06
C TYR A 176 -11.82 27.76 12.90
N GLN A 177 -12.74 27.11 12.19
CA GLN A 177 -14.10 27.59 12.03
C GLN A 177 -14.97 26.95 13.13
N LEU A 178 -15.64 27.78 13.90
CA LEU A 178 -16.51 27.37 15.02
C LEU A 178 -17.97 27.76 14.76
N PRO A 179 -18.64 27.14 13.78
CA PRO A 179 -20.04 27.46 13.49
C PRO A 179 -20.92 27.02 14.65
N ALA A 180 -21.74 27.93 15.15
CA ALA A 180 -22.71 27.63 16.19
C ALA A 180 -24.07 27.31 15.56
N VAL A 181 -24.59 26.12 15.85
CA VAL A 181 -25.93 25.71 15.43
C VAL A 181 -26.78 25.43 16.65
N LYS A 182 -28.01 25.95 16.62
CA LYS A 182 -28.99 25.72 17.73
C LYS A 182 -29.43 24.26 17.71
N SER A 183 -29.18 23.55 18.82
CA SER A 183 -29.64 22.17 18.96
C SER A 183 -31.19 22.14 19.05
N PRO A 184 -31.85 21.30 18.25
CA PRO A 184 -33.27 21.04 18.37
C PRO A 184 -33.61 20.08 19.54
N LEU A 185 -32.60 19.50 20.19
CA LEU A 185 -32.79 18.55 21.28
C LEU A 185 -33.24 19.30 22.54
N THR A 186 -34.38 18.90 23.12
CA THR A 186 -34.93 19.49 24.33
C THR A 186 -34.38 18.88 25.61
N ASN A 187 -33.87 17.65 25.53
CA ASN A 187 -33.31 16.93 26.66
C ASN A 187 -31.84 16.58 26.41
N ARG A 188 -31.03 16.61 27.48
CA ARG A 188 -29.65 16.15 27.45
C ARG A 188 -29.65 14.63 27.28
N LYS A 189 -29.34 14.14 26.10
CA LYS A 189 -28.98 12.72 25.92
C LYS A 189 -27.50 12.55 26.35
N GLN A 190 -27.28 11.63 27.27
CA GLN A 190 -25.94 11.21 27.69
C GLN A 190 -25.36 10.24 26.66
#